data_a8f2bc9f540e2149f745aa908a05919d
#
_entry.id   a8f2bc9f540e2149f745aa908a05919d
#
_cell.length_a   1.000
_cell.length_b   1.000
_cell.length_c   1.000
_cell.angle_alpha   90.00
_cell.angle_beta   90.00
_cell.angle_gamma   90.00
#
_symmetry.space_group_name_H-M   'P 1'
#
loop_
_entity.id
_entity.type
_entity.pdbx_description
1 polymer ?
#
loop_
_entity_poly.entity_id
_entity_poly.type
_entity_poly.pdbx_seq_one_letter_code
_entity_poly.pdbx_strand_id
1 'polypeptide(L)'
;MQRTGLLLLLIASLVSPLLCSAEQGRVLKLDGNWKVEHVYVDEDSTSTNLMALISDDPTLRGRIFEFTPDKIKTSIPTASRCELPDYVSMDVTSINSLMSGTTEVQLSDPAKSYALPVKGTLDIRPYRIHCQNGAISPSDEHSEHWLVKLDEESIFLNWDNQSYLLLKKLADNATLQPSFACARATSDSEKTICHDSDLSSWDVSVAEAYNVALKQIVNTGVDVKSRSVELRKTQKRWLDERNACFVNPACLKKKMQDRVDELVELAKQ
;
A
#
# COMPACT_ATOMS: atom_id res chain seq x y z
N MET A 1 89.85 34.55 -1.71
CA MET A 1 89.12 33.74 -0.74
C MET A 1 87.61 33.82 -1.16
N GLN A 2 87.19 32.85 -1.97
CA GLN A 2 85.81 32.79 -2.48
C GLN A 2 85.01 31.80 -1.64
N ARG A 3 83.86 32.25 -1.07
CA ARG A 3 82.91 31.40 -0.40
C ARG A 3 81.71 31.13 -1.33
N THR A 4 81.62 29.89 -1.79
CA THR A 4 80.50 29.35 -2.55
C THR A 4 79.38 28.97 -1.60
N GLY A 5 78.27 29.68 -1.72
CA GLY A 5 77.01 29.34 -1.00
C GLY A 5 76.20 28.33 -1.79
N LEU A 6 75.93 27.20 -1.18
CA LEU A 6 75.08 26.12 -1.72
C LEU A 6 73.63 26.42 -1.38
N LEU A 7 72.79 26.65 -2.40
CA LEU A 7 71.36 26.91 -2.28
C LEU A 7 70.61 25.58 -2.28
N LEU A 8 70.07 25.14 -1.15
CA LEU A 8 69.22 23.95 -1.05
C LEU A 8 67.81 24.35 -1.43
N LEU A 9 67.30 23.87 -2.55
CA LEU A 9 65.93 23.93 -2.97
C LEU A 9 65.11 22.82 -2.25
N LEU A 10 64.28 23.21 -1.27
CA LEU A 10 63.26 22.35 -0.65
C LEU A 10 62.03 22.27 -1.57
N ILE A 11 61.88 21.13 -2.20
CA ILE A 11 60.61 20.81 -2.93
C ILE A 11 59.58 20.34 -1.91
N ALA A 12 58.65 21.19 -1.56
CA ALA A 12 57.48 20.83 -0.77
C ALA A 12 56.45 20.10 -1.65
N SER A 13 56.40 18.79 -1.53
CA SER A 13 55.35 17.96 -2.16
C SER A 13 54.00 18.22 -1.46
N LEU A 14 53.13 18.97 -2.12
CA LEU A 14 51.72 19.12 -1.73
C LEU A 14 50.98 17.78 -1.99
N VAL A 15 50.85 16.96 -0.95
CA VAL A 15 49.96 15.82 -0.94
C VAL A 15 48.56 16.39 -0.64
N SER A 16 47.76 16.59 -1.69
CA SER A 16 46.32 16.87 -1.53
C SER A 16 45.62 15.63 -1.00
N PRO A 17 44.95 15.68 0.16
CA PRO A 17 44.10 14.58 0.56
C PRO A 17 42.89 14.53 -0.41
N LEU A 18 42.78 13.44 -1.18
CA LEU A 18 41.54 13.04 -1.84
C LEU A 18 40.50 12.86 -0.74
N LEU A 19 39.63 13.86 -0.58
CA LEU A 19 38.41 13.73 0.16
C LEU A 19 37.51 12.72 -0.60
N CYS A 20 37.66 11.46 -0.24
CA CYS A 20 36.66 10.44 -0.57
C CYS A 20 35.37 10.82 0.19
N SER A 21 34.50 11.61 -0.45
CA SER A 21 33.14 11.79 0.02
C SER A 21 32.47 10.42 -0.07
N ALA A 22 32.55 9.68 1.01
CA ALA A 22 31.61 8.56 1.20
C ALA A 22 30.23 9.18 1.11
N GLU A 23 29.53 8.89 0.03
CA GLU A 23 28.11 9.14 -0.11
C GLU A 23 27.44 8.35 1.02
N GLN A 24 27.23 9.02 2.16
CA GLN A 24 26.51 8.44 3.28
C GLN A 24 25.16 8.08 2.75
N GLY A 25 24.93 6.79 2.54
CA GLY A 25 23.66 6.24 2.09
C GLY A 25 22.57 6.89 2.92
N ARG A 26 21.68 7.62 2.26
CA ARG A 26 20.53 8.25 2.90
C ARG A 26 19.73 7.13 3.55
N VAL A 27 19.82 7.00 4.87
CA VAL A 27 19.00 6.07 5.63
C VAL A 27 17.55 6.47 5.38
N LEU A 28 16.79 5.57 4.77
CA LEU A 28 15.38 5.79 4.53
C LEU A 28 14.67 5.89 5.90
N LYS A 29 14.07 7.04 6.19
CA LYS A 29 13.20 7.22 7.35
C LYS A 29 11.76 7.09 6.90
N LEU A 30 11.10 6.06 7.39
CA LEU A 30 9.67 5.86 7.26
C LEU A 30 9.12 5.76 8.68
N ASP A 31 8.49 6.85 9.13
CA ASP A 31 7.85 6.91 10.44
C ASP A 31 6.39 7.34 10.26
N GLY A 32 5.50 6.82 11.10
CA GLY A 32 4.11 7.21 11.20
C GLY A 32 3.15 6.31 10.42
N ASN A 33 1.95 6.80 10.24
CA ASN A 33 0.85 6.07 9.61
C ASN A 33 0.70 6.45 8.13
N TRP A 34 0.52 5.43 7.30
CA TRP A 34 0.36 5.55 5.86
C TRP A 34 -0.87 4.77 5.43
N LYS A 35 -1.76 5.43 4.70
CA LYS A 35 -3.00 4.82 4.22
C LYS A 35 -2.81 4.30 2.79
N VAL A 36 -3.28 3.11 2.51
CA VAL A 36 -3.42 2.60 1.13
C VAL A 36 -4.45 3.46 0.40
N GLU A 37 -3.98 4.27 -0.54
CA GLU A 37 -4.82 5.15 -1.35
C GLU A 37 -5.28 4.47 -2.63
N HIS A 38 -4.36 3.72 -3.29
CA HIS A 38 -4.65 2.96 -4.50
C HIS A 38 -4.04 1.57 -4.46
N VAL A 39 -4.72 0.64 -5.12
CA VAL A 39 -4.28 -0.72 -5.37
C VAL A 39 -4.21 -0.91 -6.89
N TYR A 40 -3.03 -1.20 -7.41
CA TYR A 40 -2.80 -1.41 -8.83
C TYR A 40 -2.62 -2.89 -9.12
N VAL A 41 -3.36 -3.38 -10.09
CA VAL A 41 -3.27 -4.74 -10.63
C VAL A 41 -3.24 -4.68 -12.15
N ASP A 42 -2.72 -5.71 -12.79
CA ASP A 42 -2.84 -5.87 -14.24
C ASP A 42 -4.20 -6.49 -14.56
N GLU A 43 -5.17 -5.65 -14.93
CA GLU A 43 -6.55 -6.07 -15.23
C GLU A 43 -6.64 -6.93 -16.52
N ASP A 44 -5.63 -6.82 -17.40
CA ASP A 44 -5.55 -7.60 -18.63
C ASP A 44 -4.85 -8.96 -18.41
N SER A 45 -4.36 -9.21 -17.21
CA SER A 45 -3.69 -10.45 -16.87
C SER A 45 -4.65 -11.64 -16.99
N THR A 46 -4.26 -12.64 -17.77
CA THR A 46 -4.99 -13.92 -17.88
C THR A 46 -4.67 -14.88 -16.74
N SER A 47 -4.06 -14.40 -15.66
CA SER A 47 -3.74 -15.22 -14.50
C SER A 47 -5.01 -15.84 -13.93
N THR A 48 -5.04 -17.18 -13.90
CA THR A 48 -6.14 -17.97 -13.33
C THR A 48 -6.12 -18.02 -11.81
N ASN A 49 -5.35 -17.14 -11.16
CA ASN A 49 -5.28 -17.08 -9.72
C ASN A 49 -6.63 -16.60 -9.17
N LEU A 50 -7.43 -17.52 -8.63
CA LEU A 50 -8.76 -17.29 -8.07
C LEU A 50 -8.79 -16.28 -6.91
N MET A 51 -7.62 -15.91 -6.39
CA MET A 51 -7.43 -14.90 -5.34
C MET A 51 -7.04 -13.53 -5.93
N ALA A 52 -7.19 -13.34 -7.24
CA ALA A 52 -6.80 -12.10 -7.89
C ALA A 52 -7.53 -10.89 -7.28
N LEU A 53 -6.73 -9.92 -6.87
CA LEU A 53 -7.21 -8.61 -6.46
C LEU A 53 -7.81 -7.87 -7.67
N ILE A 54 -8.66 -6.90 -7.39
CA ILE A 54 -9.14 -5.94 -8.39
C ILE A 54 -8.46 -4.58 -8.18
N SER A 55 -8.42 -3.74 -9.21
CA SER A 55 -7.96 -2.35 -9.06
C SER A 55 -8.75 -1.65 -7.97
N ASP A 56 -8.03 -0.93 -7.11
CA ASP A 56 -8.60 -0.29 -5.91
C ASP A 56 -9.41 -1.26 -5.03
N ASP A 57 -8.89 -2.49 -4.87
CA ASP A 57 -9.54 -3.54 -4.09
C ASP A 57 -9.96 -3.04 -2.70
N PRO A 58 -11.26 -3.09 -2.36
CA PRO A 58 -11.78 -2.57 -1.10
C PRO A 58 -11.28 -3.32 0.15
N THR A 59 -10.70 -4.52 0.00
CA THR A 59 -10.09 -5.25 1.12
C THR A 59 -8.77 -4.62 1.55
N LEU A 60 -8.04 -4.01 0.61
CA LEU A 60 -6.74 -3.38 0.81
C LEU A 60 -6.83 -1.86 0.91
N ARG A 61 -7.64 -1.22 0.09
CA ARG A 61 -7.80 0.23 0.08
C ARG A 61 -8.29 0.75 1.43
N GLY A 62 -7.73 1.87 1.88
CA GLY A 62 -8.03 2.44 3.18
C GLY A 62 -7.30 1.78 4.37
N ARG A 63 -6.62 0.65 4.16
CA ARG A 63 -5.82 0.01 5.24
C ARG A 63 -4.62 0.87 5.60
N ILE A 64 -4.19 0.73 6.84
CA ILE A 64 -3.09 1.53 7.41
C ILE A 64 -1.85 0.66 7.53
N PHE A 65 -0.73 1.21 7.11
CA PHE A 65 0.61 0.76 7.48
C PHE A 65 1.17 1.71 8.53
N GLU A 66 1.55 1.17 9.67
CA GLU A 66 2.30 1.86 10.72
C GLU A 66 3.78 1.50 10.58
N PHE A 67 4.60 2.46 10.18
CA PHE A 67 6.05 2.31 10.14
C PHE A 67 6.65 2.90 11.43
N THR A 68 7.47 2.10 12.09
CA THR A 68 8.31 2.53 13.22
C THR A 68 9.71 1.95 13.04
N PRO A 69 10.74 2.42 13.77
CA PRO A 69 12.07 1.83 13.70
C PRO A 69 12.10 0.32 14.01
N ASP A 70 11.18 -0.15 14.84
CA ASP A 70 11.19 -1.53 15.36
C ASP A 70 10.27 -2.47 14.58
N LYS A 71 9.31 -1.92 13.82
CA LYS A 71 8.29 -2.75 13.17
C LYS A 71 7.54 -2.04 12.06
N ILE A 72 7.02 -2.86 11.14
CA ILE A 72 5.95 -2.48 10.22
C ILE A 72 4.71 -3.29 10.62
N LYS A 73 3.62 -2.61 10.88
CA LYS A 73 2.29 -3.21 11.09
C LYS A 73 1.34 -2.75 10.03
N THR A 74 0.34 -3.55 9.74
CA THR A 74 -0.77 -3.13 8.89
C THR A 74 -2.11 -3.58 9.46
N SER A 75 -3.16 -2.85 9.13
CA SER A 75 -4.54 -3.23 9.43
C SER A 75 -5.14 -4.22 8.42
N ILE A 76 -4.35 -4.69 7.44
CA ILE A 76 -4.75 -5.76 6.52
C ILE A 76 -4.86 -7.08 7.31
N PRO A 77 -6.01 -7.76 7.27
CA PRO A 77 -6.28 -8.90 8.17
C PRO A 77 -5.33 -10.09 8.00
N THR A 78 -4.89 -10.32 6.78
CA THR A 78 -4.06 -11.48 6.41
C THR A 78 -2.57 -11.20 6.49
N ALA A 79 -2.17 -9.93 6.66
CA ALA A 79 -0.76 -9.56 6.67
C ALA A 79 -0.07 -9.95 7.98
N SER A 80 1.17 -10.35 7.85
CA SER A 80 2.07 -10.60 8.96
C SER A 80 2.58 -9.29 9.58
N ARG A 81 3.33 -9.39 10.66
CA ARG A 81 4.07 -8.27 11.25
C ARG A 81 5.54 -8.41 10.86
N CYS A 82 6.14 -7.34 10.38
CA CYS A 82 7.57 -7.25 10.14
C CYS A 82 8.25 -6.65 11.37
N GLU A 83 9.08 -7.41 12.02
CA GLU A 83 9.85 -6.97 13.19
C GLU A 83 11.27 -6.59 12.76
N LEU A 84 11.77 -5.48 13.29
CA LEU A 84 13.09 -4.93 13.01
C LEU A 84 13.37 -4.85 11.50
N PRO A 85 12.58 -4.04 10.78
CA PRO A 85 12.75 -3.86 9.35
C PRO A 85 14.09 -3.20 9.02
N ASP A 86 14.80 -3.73 8.03
CA ASP A 86 15.96 -3.10 7.41
C ASP A 86 15.62 -2.68 5.97
N TYR A 87 16.10 -1.52 5.56
CA TYR A 87 15.83 -0.94 4.25
C TYR A 87 17.13 -0.83 3.47
N VAL A 88 17.39 -1.79 2.59
CA VAL A 88 18.60 -1.83 1.78
C VAL A 88 18.40 -1.05 0.49
N SER A 89 19.16 0.05 0.31
CA SER A 89 19.10 0.83 -0.92
C SER A 89 19.54 -0.01 -2.12
N MET A 90 18.75 0.03 -3.18
CA MET A 90 19.05 -0.59 -4.46
C MET A 90 19.62 0.44 -5.44
N ASP A 91 20.13 -0.02 -6.59
CA ASP A 91 20.59 0.85 -7.65
C ASP A 91 19.43 1.66 -8.25
N VAL A 92 19.76 2.85 -8.76
CA VAL A 92 18.80 3.68 -9.49
C VAL A 92 18.34 2.93 -10.73
N THR A 93 17.05 2.87 -10.93
CA THR A 93 16.41 2.19 -12.05
C THR A 93 15.13 2.90 -12.46
N SER A 94 14.50 2.51 -13.57
CA SER A 94 13.18 3.01 -13.94
C SER A 94 12.07 2.21 -13.29
N ILE A 95 10.88 2.82 -13.15
CA ILE A 95 9.66 2.12 -12.66
C ILE A 95 9.42 0.84 -13.48
N ASN A 96 9.46 0.94 -14.82
CA ASN A 96 9.24 -0.24 -15.67
C ASN A 96 10.28 -1.34 -15.44
N SER A 97 11.56 -1.00 -15.31
CA SER A 97 12.59 -2.00 -15.06
C SER A 97 12.44 -2.66 -13.70
N LEU A 98 12.07 -1.88 -12.66
CA LEU A 98 11.82 -2.42 -11.33
C LEU A 98 10.64 -3.39 -11.32
N MET A 99 9.50 -2.99 -11.93
CA MET A 99 8.31 -3.83 -12.02
C MET A 99 8.55 -5.09 -12.84
N SER A 100 9.25 -4.99 -13.98
CA SER A 100 9.60 -6.16 -14.81
C SER A 100 10.46 -7.19 -14.09
N GLY A 101 11.20 -6.79 -13.07
CA GLY A 101 11.96 -7.71 -12.21
C GLY A 101 11.10 -8.47 -11.20
N THR A 102 9.84 -8.07 -11.01
CA THR A 102 8.92 -8.64 -10.00
C THR A 102 7.65 -9.24 -10.61
N THR A 103 7.39 -9.03 -11.89
CA THR A 103 6.26 -9.65 -12.60
C THR A 103 6.67 -10.95 -13.25
N GLU A 104 5.85 -11.98 -13.18
CA GLU A 104 6.06 -13.26 -13.86
C GLU A 104 5.89 -13.15 -15.38
N VAL A 105 5.08 -12.18 -15.82
CA VAL A 105 4.78 -11.92 -17.22
C VAL A 105 5.63 -10.77 -17.72
N GLN A 106 6.28 -10.95 -18.86
CA GLN A 106 7.05 -9.88 -19.51
C GLN A 106 6.11 -8.86 -20.16
N LEU A 107 5.96 -7.71 -19.51
CA LEU A 107 5.20 -6.58 -20.03
C LEU A 107 6.14 -5.58 -20.70
N SER A 108 5.73 -5.06 -21.87
CA SER A 108 6.53 -4.04 -22.59
C SER A 108 6.53 -2.67 -21.89
N ASP A 109 5.46 -2.35 -21.19
CA ASP A 109 5.29 -1.12 -20.40
C ASP A 109 4.44 -1.42 -19.14
N PRO A 110 5.06 -1.98 -18.09
CA PRO A 110 4.36 -2.32 -16.86
C PRO A 110 3.58 -1.16 -16.24
N ALA A 111 4.16 0.04 -16.17
CA ALA A 111 3.50 1.20 -15.60
C ALA A 111 2.18 1.53 -16.30
N LYS A 112 2.14 1.35 -17.64
CA LYS A 112 0.93 1.54 -18.42
C LYS A 112 -0.07 0.40 -18.20
N SER A 113 0.38 -0.86 -18.21
CA SER A 113 -0.48 -2.04 -17.98
C SER A 113 -1.19 -1.98 -16.63
N TYR A 114 -0.48 -1.47 -15.60
CA TYR A 114 -1.03 -1.26 -14.26
C TYR A 114 -1.73 0.10 -14.09
N ALA A 115 -1.87 0.90 -15.15
CA ALA A 115 -2.47 2.24 -15.11
C ALA A 115 -1.87 3.17 -14.02
N LEU A 116 -0.54 3.09 -13.80
CA LEU A 116 0.12 3.91 -12.79
C LEU A 116 0.03 5.42 -13.12
N PRO A 117 -0.07 6.29 -12.11
CA PRO A 117 -0.11 7.74 -12.31
C PRO A 117 1.26 8.37 -12.65
N VAL A 118 2.29 7.53 -12.79
CA VAL A 118 3.67 7.94 -13.09
C VAL A 118 4.16 7.30 -14.38
N LYS A 119 5.12 7.96 -15.05
CA LYS A 119 5.72 7.39 -16.25
C LYS A 119 6.63 6.21 -15.90
N GLY A 120 6.54 5.13 -16.66
CA GLY A 120 7.39 3.96 -16.50
C GLY A 120 8.89 4.22 -16.66
N THR A 121 9.26 5.31 -17.35
CA THR A 121 10.65 5.78 -17.52
C THR A 121 11.15 6.68 -16.39
N LEU A 122 10.35 6.91 -15.35
CA LEU A 122 10.78 7.70 -14.18
C LEU A 122 11.91 6.97 -13.46
N ASP A 123 13.05 7.65 -13.33
CA ASP A 123 14.18 7.16 -12.54
C ASP A 123 13.85 7.25 -11.05
N ILE A 124 14.04 6.14 -10.37
CA ILE A 124 13.74 5.97 -8.95
C ILE A 124 14.87 5.25 -8.24
N ARG A 125 14.96 5.43 -6.92
CA ARG A 125 15.82 4.64 -6.04
C ARG A 125 14.94 3.76 -5.14
N PRO A 126 14.82 2.47 -5.43
CA PRO A 126 14.06 1.57 -4.59
C PRO A 126 14.84 1.15 -3.34
N TYR A 127 14.12 0.66 -2.36
CA TYR A 127 14.65 0.06 -1.14
C TYR A 127 14.03 -1.32 -0.96
N ARG A 128 14.87 -2.34 -0.84
CA ARG A 128 14.43 -3.68 -0.44
C ARG A 128 14.12 -3.67 1.05
N ILE A 129 13.00 -4.30 1.43
CA ILE A 129 12.59 -4.44 2.82
C ILE A 129 12.99 -5.84 3.28
N HIS A 130 13.71 -5.91 4.37
CA HIS A 130 14.05 -7.16 5.03
C HIS A 130 13.54 -7.11 6.48
N CYS A 131 12.76 -8.11 6.88
CA CYS A 131 12.29 -8.27 8.26
C CYS A 131 13.21 -9.25 8.98
N GLN A 132 13.72 -8.91 10.17
CA GLN A 132 14.47 -9.89 10.96
C GLN A 132 13.57 -11.05 11.42
N ASN A 133 12.30 -10.74 11.72
CA ASN A 133 11.28 -11.74 12.01
C ASN A 133 9.95 -11.32 11.35
N GLY A 134 9.18 -12.32 10.91
CA GLY A 134 7.90 -12.11 10.26
C GLY A 134 8.05 -11.60 8.83
N ALA A 135 7.00 -10.98 8.33
CA ALA A 135 6.85 -10.57 6.95
C ALA A 135 5.87 -9.41 6.82
N ILE A 136 5.91 -8.65 5.74
CA ILE A 136 4.93 -7.57 5.47
C ILE A 136 3.71 -8.08 4.73
N SER A 137 3.79 -9.19 4.01
CA SER A 137 2.68 -9.79 3.28
C SER A 137 2.51 -11.29 3.61
N PRO A 138 1.34 -11.88 3.33
CA PRO A 138 1.07 -13.29 3.64
C PRO A 138 1.91 -14.29 2.85
N SER A 139 2.33 -13.95 1.64
CA SER A 139 3.08 -14.83 0.72
C SER A 139 4.60 -14.72 0.87
N ASP A 140 5.08 -14.18 1.95
CA ASP A 140 6.45 -13.68 2.11
C ASP A 140 7.56 -14.74 2.24
N GLU A 141 7.25 -16.02 2.20
CA GLU A 141 8.30 -17.03 2.35
C GLU A 141 9.37 -16.97 1.23
N HIS A 142 9.10 -16.27 0.10
CA HIS A 142 10.03 -16.23 -1.04
C HIS A 142 9.99 -14.92 -1.86
N SER A 143 9.24 -13.90 -1.48
CA SER A 143 9.12 -12.66 -2.28
C SER A 143 9.92 -11.51 -1.68
N GLU A 144 10.81 -10.93 -2.49
CA GLU A 144 11.54 -9.73 -2.12
C GLU A 144 10.61 -8.50 -2.22
N HIS A 145 10.17 -7.98 -1.08
CA HIS A 145 9.41 -6.74 -1.06
C HIS A 145 10.34 -5.54 -1.22
N TRP A 146 9.90 -4.60 -2.02
CA TRP A 146 10.57 -3.33 -2.19
C TRP A 146 9.56 -2.18 -2.09
N LEU A 147 10.07 -1.02 -1.74
CA LEU A 147 9.32 0.22 -1.80
C LEU A 147 10.12 1.32 -2.49
N VAL A 148 9.39 2.29 -3.02
CA VAL A 148 9.92 3.53 -3.59
C VAL A 148 9.25 4.71 -2.91
N LYS A 149 10.05 5.64 -2.38
CA LYS A 149 9.53 6.92 -1.92
C LYS A 149 9.40 7.83 -3.14
N LEU A 150 8.16 8.06 -3.60
CA LEU A 150 7.91 8.93 -4.74
C LEU A 150 8.07 10.41 -4.38
N ASP A 151 7.63 10.78 -3.19
CA ASP A 151 7.79 12.08 -2.55
C ASP A 151 7.72 11.95 -1.02
N GLU A 152 7.66 13.08 -0.28
CA GLU A 152 7.62 13.05 1.19
C GLU A 152 6.34 12.44 1.77
N GLU A 153 5.26 12.38 0.98
CA GLU A 153 3.93 11.93 1.39
C GLU A 153 3.45 10.69 0.64
N SER A 154 4.26 10.13 -0.26
CA SER A 154 3.85 9.03 -1.14
C SER A 154 4.90 7.94 -1.22
N ILE A 155 4.46 6.71 -0.95
CA ILE A 155 5.24 5.48 -1.11
C ILE A 155 4.55 4.59 -2.13
N PHE A 156 5.34 4.03 -3.04
CA PHE A 156 4.93 2.95 -3.93
C PHE A 156 5.57 1.66 -3.43
N LEU A 157 4.75 0.65 -3.15
CA LEU A 157 5.13 -0.60 -2.51
C LEU A 157 4.68 -1.77 -3.38
N ASN A 158 5.58 -2.71 -3.69
CA ASN A 158 5.11 -3.97 -4.26
C ASN A 158 4.46 -4.81 -3.16
N TRP A 159 3.32 -5.38 -3.49
CA TRP A 159 2.51 -6.19 -2.60
C TRP A 159 2.33 -7.60 -3.16
N ASP A 160 1.54 -8.36 -2.49
CA ASP A 160 1.23 -9.75 -2.82
C ASP A 160 0.56 -9.90 -4.20
N ASN A 161 0.67 -11.10 -4.82
CA ASN A 161 0.03 -11.43 -6.10
C ASN A 161 0.30 -10.44 -7.24
N GLN A 162 1.54 -9.95 -7.36
CA GLN A 162 1.94 -8.98 -8.38
C GLN A 162 1.10 -7.71 -8.38
N SER A 163 0.61 -7.30 -7.23
CA SER A 163 -0.08 -6.02 -7.05
C SER A 163 0.87 -4.96 -6.47
N TYR A 164 0.48 -3.71 -6.62
CA TYR A 164 1.24 -2.58 -6.10
C TYR A 164 0.33 -1.64 -5.32
N LEU A 165 0.83 -1.13 -4.22
CA LEU A 165 0.09 -0.20 -3.36
C LEU A 165 0.71 1.19 -3.45
N LEU A 166 -0.12 2.20 -3.63
CA LEU A 166 0.25 3.58 -3.37
C LEU A 166 -0.21 3.95 -1.96
N LEU A 167 0.76 4.22 -1.10
CA LEU A 167 0.50 4.66 0.27
C LEU A 167 0.63 6.17 0.35
N LYS A 168 -0.30 6.82 1.07
CA LYS A 168 -0.24 8.23 1.42
C LYS A 168 -0.04 8.43 2.91
N LYS A 169 0.88 9.31 3.27
CA LYS A 169 1.17 9.63 4.67
C LYS A 169 -0.04 10.29 5.32
N LEU A 170 -0.38 9.84 6.51
CA LEU A 170 -1.40 10.47 7.34
C LEU A 170 -0.75 11.49 8.28
N ALA A 171 -1.44 12.58 8.55
CA ALA A 171 -1.05 13.48 9.63
C ALA A 171 -1.13 12.74 10.99
N ASP A 172 -0.28 13.11 11.94
CA ASP A 172 -0.17 12.40 13.22
C ASP A 172 -1.48 12.32 14.03
N ASN A 173 -2.39 13.27 13.80
CA ASN A 173 -3.70 13.33 14.44
C ASN A 173 -4.87 13.04 13.48
N ALA A 174 -4.60 12.46 12.32
CA ALA A 174 -5.64 12.14 11.36
C ALA A 174 -6.60 11.08 11.92
N THR A 175 -7.90 11.38 11.88
CA THR A 175 -8.97 10.42 12.15
C THR A 175 -9.63 10.01 10.85
N LEU A 176 -9.72 8.70 10.59
CA LEU A 176 -10.46 8.20 9.45
C LEU A 176 -11.96 8.35 9.70
N GLN A 177 -12.68 8.78 8.68
CA GLN A 177 -14.12 8.97 8.74
C GLN A 177 -14.84 7.81 8.06
N PRO A 178 -15.99 7.35 8.57
CA PRO A 178 -16.80 6.35 7.89
C PRO A 178 -17.47 6.92 6.63
N SER A 179 -18.13 6.06 5.86
CA SER A 179 -18.86 6.43 4.64
C SER A 179 -20.11 7.29 4.90
N PHE A 180 -20.50 7.46 6.14
CA PHE A 180 -21.64 8.26 6.57
C PHE A 180 -21.22 9.41 7.50
N ALA A 181 -22.06 10.44 7.60
CA ALA A 181 -21.79 11.57 8.48
C ALA A 181 -22.03 11.18 9.96
N CYS A 182 -21.00 11.20 10.80
CA CYS A 182 -21.06 10.84 12.22
C CYS A 182 -22.08 11.69 13.02
N ALA A 183 -22.33 12.93 12.61
CA ALA A 183 -23.38 13.76 13.21
C ALA A 183 -24.80 13.19 13.02
N ARG A 184 -24.98 12.22 12.14
CA ARG A 184 -26.25 11.53 11.88
C ARG A 184 -26.30 10.11 12.47
N ALA A 185 -25.26 9.68 13.17
CA ALA A 185 -25.18 8.37 13.79
C ALA A 185 -26.28 8.24 14.88
N THR A 186 -27.18 7.30 14.69
CA THR A 186 -28.31 7.07 15.61
C THR A 186 -28.15 5.80 16.42
N SER A 187 -27.67 4.73 15.82
CA SER A 187 -27.44 3.45 16.49
C SER A 187 -26.13 3.45 17.30
N ASP A 188 -26.04 2.59 18.29
CA ASP A 188 -24.82 2.40 19.07
C ASP A 188 -23.67 1.87 18.20
N SER A 189 -23.98 1.03 17.20
CA SER A 189 -23.01 0.53 16.23
C SER A 189 -22.41 1.66 15.38
N GLU A 190 -23.23 2.58 14.86
CA GLU A 190 -22.75 3.74 14.10
C GLU A 190 -21.88 4.66 14.96
N LYS A 191 -22.27 4.91 16.20
CA LYS A 191 -21.46 5.70 17.13
C LYS A 191 -20.12 5.02 17.41
N THR A 192 -20.10 3.71 17.61
CA THR A 192 -18.86 2.94 17.81
C THR A 192 -17.96 3.03 16.58
N ILE A 193 -18.52 2.87 15.36
CA ILE A 193 -17.78 3.03 14.11
C ILE A 193 -17.14 4.43 14.02
N CYS A 194 -17.87 5.48 14.36
CA CYS A 194 -17.38 6.86 14.33
C CYS A 194 -16.22 7.15 15.30
N HIS A 195 -16.11 6.39 16.39
CA HIS A 195 -15.05 6.59 17.40
C HIS A 195 -13.82 5.68 17.19
N ASP A 196 -13.87 4.81 16.18
CA ASP A 196 -12.80 3.88 15.87
C ASP A 196 -12.37 4.03 14.40
N SER A 197 -11.13 4.48 14.18
CA SER A 197 -10.61 4.73 12.83
C SER A 197 -10.51 3.45 11.98
N ASP A 198 -10.24 2.29 12.58
CA ASP A 198 -10.20 1.02 11.84
C ASP A 198 -11.60 0.60 11.40
N LEU A 199 -12.59 0.70 12.29
CA LEU A 199 -13.99 0.46 11.92
C LEU A 199 -14.50 1.46 10.88
N SER A 200 -14.15 2.75 11.02
CA SER A 200 -14.47 3.78 10.01
C SER A 200 -13.92 3.42 8.64
N SER A 201 -12.66 2.96 8.60
CA SER A 201 -12.03 2.52 7.35
C SER A 201 -12.73 1.30 6.75
N TRP A 202 -13.15 0.31 7.56
CA TRP A 202 -13.91 -0.85 7.08
C TRP A 202 -15.31 -0.47 6.59
N ASP A 203 -15.97 0.50 7.21
CA ASP A 203 -17.26 1.01 6.74
C ASP A 203 -17.15 1.66 5.35
N VAL A 204 -16.07 2.42 5.10
CA VAL A 204 -15.76 2.95 3.75
C VAL A 204 -15.55 1.80 2.77
N SER A 205 -14.80 0.76 3.14
CA SER A 205 -14.58 -0.40 2.27
C SER A 205 -15.86 -1.12 1.89
N VAL A 206 -16.81 -1.26 2.82
CA VAL A 206 -18.14 -1.81 2.50
C VAL A 206 -18.89 -0.96 1.48
N ALA A 207 -18.85 0.37 1.64
CA ALA A 207 -19.52 1.28 0.70
C ALA A 207 -18.86 1.23 -0.70
N GLU A 208 -17.53 1.17 -0.76
CA GLU A 208 -16.80 1.03 -2.02
C GLU A 208 -17.09 -0.32 -2.69
N ALA A 209 -17.00 -1.43 -1.97
CA ALA A 209 -17.32 -2.76 -2.47
C ALA A 209 -18.76 -2.87 -3.00
N TYR A 210 -19.73 -2.26 -2.30
CA TYR A 210 -21.10 -2.17 -2.77
C TYR A 210 -21.22 -1.43 -4.11
N ASN A 211 -20.51 -0.30 -4.24
CA ASN A 211 -20.52 0.48 -5.48
C ASN A 211 -19.86 -0.28 -6.63
N VAL A 212 -18.76 -1.00 -6.38
CA VAL A 212 -18.09 -1.84 -7.38
C VAL A 212 -19.02 -2.97 -7.84
N ALA A 213 -19.65 -3.70 -6.91
CA ALA A 213 -20.60 -4.74 -7.24
C ALA A 213 -21.82 -4.21 -8.05
N LEU A 214 -22.34 -3.04 -7.66
CA LEU A 214 -23.44 -2.39 -8.40
C LEU A 214 -23.01 -2.00 -9.82
N LYS A 215 -21.81 -1.43 -9.97
CA LYS A 215 -21.24 -1.06 -11.28
C LYS A 215 -21.08 -2.31 -12.16
N GLN A 216 -20.60 -3.42 -11.61
CA GLN A 216 -20.45 -4.68 -12.33
C GLN A 216 -21.81 -5.20 -12.82
N ILE A 217 -22.84 -5.22 -11.98
CA ILE A 217 -24.20 -5.61 -12.37
C ILE A 217 -24.68 -4.77 -13.57
N VAL A 218 -24.41 -3.47 -13.56
CA VAL A 218 -24.81 -2.57 -14.66
C VAL A 218 -24.01 -2.87 -15.92
N ASN A 219 -22.71 -3.09 -15.80
CA ASN A 219 -21.80 -3.34 -16.93
C ASN A 219 -22.11 -4.66 -17.64
N THR A 220 -22.49 -5.71 -16.90
CA THR A 220 -22.88 -7.01 -17.52
C THR A 220 -24.15 -6.91 -18.37
N GLY A 221 -25.02 -5.94 -18.09
CA GLY A 221 -26.29 -5.78 -18.82
C GLY A 221 -27.31 -6.88 -18.60
N VAL A 222 -26.99 -7.92 -17.80
CA VAL A 222 -27.85 -9.09 -17.57
C VAL A 222 -28.71 -8.86 -16.34
N ASP A 223 -30.05 -8.92 -16.51
CA ASP A 223 -31.03 -8.79 -15.43
C ASP A 223 -30.77 -7.63 -14.45
N VAL A 224 -30.24 -6.52 -14.94
CA VAL A 224 -29.75 -5.36 -14.15
C VAL A 224 -30.76 -4.93 -13.10
N LYS A 225 -32.03 -4.82 -13.45
CA LYS A 225 -33.10 -4.38 -12.53
C LYS A 225 -33.24 -5.36 -11.37
N SER A 226 -33.37 -6.65 -11.65
CA SER A 226 -33.56 -7.70 -10.63
C SER A 226 -32.34 -7.82 -9.73
N ARG A 227 -31.14 -7.92 -10.31
CA ARG A 227 -29.87 -8.03 -9.56
C ARG A 227 -29.61 -6.80 -8.69
N SER A 228 -29.87 -5.58 -9.19
CA SER A 228 -29.74 -4.36 -8.38
C SER A 228 -30.75 -4.26 -7.24
N VAL A 229 -31.98 -4.78 -7.42
CA VAL A 229 -32.96 -4.86 -6.34
C VAL A 229 -32.52 -5.86 -5.27
N GLU A 230 -32.03 -7.03 -5.67
CA GLU A 230 -31.53 -8.03 -4.72
C GLU A 230 -30.30 -7.54 -3.96
N LEU A 231 -29.34 -6.90 -4.64
CA LEU A 231 -28.18 -6.30 -3.98
C LEU A 231 -28.59 -5.28 -2.90
N ARG A 232 -29.55 -4.40 -3.21
CA ARG A 232 -30.07 -3.44 -2.20
C ARG A 232 -30.76 -4.14 -1.03
N LYS A 233 -31.53 -5.20 -1.29
CA LYS A 233 -32.24 -5.97 -0.26
C LYS A 233 -31.25 -6.69 0.67
N THR A 234 -30.22 -7.33 0.11
CA THR A 234 -29.18 -7.98 0.91
C THR A 234 -28.37 -6.97 1.71
N GLN A 235 -28.07 -5.78 1.15
CA GLN A 235 -27.38 -4.72 1.87
C GLN A 235 -28.19 -4.21 3.07
N LYS A 236 -29.50 -4.03 2.89
CA LYS A 236 -30.37 -3.61 4.01
C LYS A 236 -30.37 -4.65 5.14
N ARG A 237 -30.55 -5.93 4.80
CA ARG A 237 -30.50 -7.02 5.80
C ARG A 237 -29.15 -7.06 6.51
N TRP A 238 -28.06 -6.92 5.76
CA TRP A 238 -26.72 -6.88 6.33
C TRP A 238 -26.54 -5.70 7.31
N LEU A 239 -27.08 -4.50 7.02
CA LEU A 239 -27.05 -3.38 7.95
C LEU A 239 -27.73 -3.70 9.28
N ASP A 240 -28.88 -4.39 9.25
CA ASP A 240 -29.57 -4.84 10.46
C ASP A 240 -28.70 -5.84 11.25
N GLU A 241 -28.06 -6.80 10.57
CA GLU A 241 -27.15 -7.78 11.17
C GLU A 241 -25.89 -7.11 11.75
N ARG A 242 -25.28 -6.13 11.06
CA ARG A 242 -24.16 -5.34 11.58
C ARG A 242 -24.58 -4.60 12.85
N ASN A 243 -25.74 -3.95 12.84
CA ASN A 243 -26.21 -3.17 13.97
C ASN A 243 -26.56 -4.04 15.19
N ALA A 244 -26.82 -5.34 15.02
CA ALA A 244 -26.96 -6.29 16.11
C ALA A 244 -25.66 -6.56 16.89
N CYS A 245 -24.51 -6.12 16.37
CA CYS A 245 -23.24 -6.12 17.12
C CYS A 245 -23.20 -5.07 18.24
N PHE A 246 -24.09 -4.10 18.26
CA PHE A 246 -24.12 -2.98 19.22
C PHE A 246 -22.75 -2.28 19.31
N VAL A 247 -22.15 -2.26 20.50
CA VAL A 247 -20.86 -1.61 20.78
C VAL A 247 -19.66 -2.55 20.72
N ASN A 248 -19.80 -3.74 20.17
CA ASN A 248 -18.71 -4.73 20.10
C ASN A 248 -17.83 -4.49 18.84
N PRO A 249 -16.61 -3.93 18.96
CA PRO A 249 -15.77 -3.59 17.80
C PRO A 249 -15.35 -4.83 17.00
N ALA A 250 -15.04 -5.94 17.65
CA ALA A 250 -14.60 -7.16 16.97
C ALA A 250 -15.74 -7.76 16.13
N CYS A 251 -16.97 -7.76 16.64
CA CYS A 251 -18.16 -8.17 15.90
C CYS A 251 -18.42 -7.26 14.69
N LEU A 252 -18.39 -5.94 14.90
CA LEU A 252 -18.56 -4.94 13.83
C LEU A 252 -17.51 -5.14 12.72
N LYS A 253 -16.23 -5.24 13.10
CA LYS A 253 -15.14 -5.45 12.16
C LYS A 253 -15.35 -6.73 11.33
N LYS A 254 -15.60 -7.85 11.99
CA LYS A 254 -15.83 -9.14 11.31
C LYS A 254 -17.01 -9.07 10.34
N LYS A 255 -18.14 -8.47 10.73
CA LYS A 255 -19.31 -8.30 9.85
C LYS A 255 -19.00 -7.43 8.63
N MET A 256 -18.18 -6.38 8.78
CA MET A 256 -17.77 -5.53 7.66
C MET A 256 -16.79 -6.25 6.73
N GLN A 257 -15.82 -6.98 7.26
CA GLN A 257 -14.88 -7.80 6.47
C GLN A 257 -15.62 -8.83 5.64
N ASP A 258 -16.49 -9.63 6.25
CA ASP A 258 -17.28 -10.65 5.55
C ASP A 258 -18.13 -10.04 4.44
N ARG A 259 -18.69 -8.83 4.67
CA ARG A 259 -19.48 -8.16 3.65
C ARG A 259 -18.64 -7.63 2.50
N VAL A 260 -17.45 -7.11 2.77
CA VAL A 260 -16.51 -6.68 1.71
C VAL A 260 -16.15 -7.88 0.83
N ASP A 261 -15.78 -9.00 1.43
CA ASP A 261 -15.42 -10.22 0.70
C ASP A 261 -16.57 -10.70 -0.19
N GLU A 262 -17.80 -10.75 0.34
CA GLU A 262 -19.01 -11.12 -0.41
C GLU A 262 -19.26 -10.19 -1.60
N LEU A 263 -19.10 -8.88 -1.42
CA LEU A 263 -19.37 -7.88 -2.46
C LEU A 263 -18.26 -7.88 -3.53
N VAL A 264 -17.01 -8.08 -3.13
CA VAL A 264 -15.88 -8.20 -4.07
C VAL A 264 -16.04 -9.45 -4.94
N GLU A 265 -16.46 -10.59 -4.37
CA GLU A 265 -16.75 -11.79 -5.16
C GLU A 265 -17.90 -11.58 -6.15
N LEU A 266 -18.93 -10.80 -5.80
CA LEU A 266 -19.97 -10.41 -6.74
C LEU A 266 -19.46 -9.51 -7.87
N ALA A 267 -18.44 -8.72 -7.60
CA ALA A 267 -17.82 -7.83 -8.59
C ALA A 267 -16.92 -8.56 -9.59
N LYS A 268 -16.45 -9.76 -9.27
CA LYS A 268 -15.63 -10.61 -10.16
C LYS A 268 -16.46 -11.47 -11.13
N GLN A 269 -17.79 -11.54 -10.95
CA GLN A 269 -18.73 -12.28 -11.80
C GLN A 269 -19.20 -11.45 -13.00
#